data_adb3d283d2eac9438a148083d840ce3a
#
_entry.id   adb3d283d2eac9438a148083d840ce3a
#
_cell.length_a   1.000
_cell.length_b   1.000
_cell.length_c   1.000
_cell.angle_alpha   90.00
_cell.angle_beta   90.00
_cell.angle_gamma   90.00
#
_symmetry.space_group_name_H-M   'P 1'
#
loop_
_entity.id
_entity.type
_entity.pdbx_description
1 polymer ?
#
loop_
_entity_poly.entity_id
_entity_poly.type
_entity_poly.pdbx_seq_one_letter_code
_entity_poly.pdbx_strand_id
1 'polypeptide(L)'
;MVNSKNLVLDAIQNKETERTPWVPFVGCHAAKLIGVNAEEYFKSADNIFNGMVSAYELYKPDGLPALFDLQLEAEAIGCKLKYALENPPSVVTHPMEEGKKLEELKIPTAEDGRFPIVLDSTRRICKALGDKIAIYGLVTGPFTLALHMMGTDIFYQMLDEPEDVHKLMRFCCDVAEKTTKMYIDCGVDIIALVDPMTSQISPENFEEFVTPYATEVFDYIRKLRKFSSFFVCGNAKRNIEVMCKCGPDSVSIDENIPLEYVKEICGRYNISFGGNIKLTVTMLFGSPTDNINDANNCMAIGGRKGFILSPGCDMPFAVPVENVKAITSLVHGEVAEFMESTSALDGIEVELPDYKASDRVIVDVITLDSSSCAPCQYMMEAVKEAAVPFADKLTYTEHKIKDKESVVFMLKLGVQNIPTICIDGEIRHVSIIPAVETLKEEFKRACDAKK
;
A
#
# COMPACT_ATOMS: atom_id res chain seq x y z
N MET A 1 21.43 -26.23 3.81
CA MET A 1 21.12 -24.79 3.97
C MET A 1 19.76 -24.56 3.34
N VAL A 2 18.86 -23.92 4.05
CA VAL A 2 17.54 -23.52 3.54
C VAL A 2 17.76 -22.59 2.35
N ASN A 3 17.09 -22.86 1.22
CA ASN A 3 17.15 -21.95 0.08
C ASN A 3 16.06 -20.89 0.26
N SER A 4 16.46 -19.64 0.53
CA SER A 4 15.56 -18.51 0.79
C SER A 4 14.52 -18.33 -0.31
N LYS A 5 14.92 -18.40 -1.59
CA LYS A 5 13.98 -18.32 -2.70
C LYS A 5 12.90 -19.41 -2.61
N ASN A 6 13.30 -20.64 -2.35
CA ASN A 6 12.37 -21.77 -2.28
C ASN A 6 11.40 -21.65 -1.10
N LEU A 7 11.81 -21.05 0.04
CA LEU A 7 10.88 -20.78 1.15
C LEU A 7 9.68 -19.93 0.71
N VAL A 8 9.93 -18.85 -0.03
CA VAL A 8 8.86 -18.00 -0.54
C VAL A 8 8.01 -18.74 -1.57
N LEU A 9 8.66 -19.46 -2.51
CA LEU A 9 7.94 -20.19 -3.56
C LEU A 9 7.14 -21.38 -3.03
N ASP A 10 7.58 -22.02 -1.95
CA ASP A 10 6.82 -23.09 -1.29
C ASP A 10 5.66 -22.49 -0.47
N ALA A 11 5.88 -21.40 0.25
CA ALA A 11 4.80 -20.71 0.97
C ALA A 11 3.69 -20.23 0.02
N ILE A 12 4.04 -19.60 -1.11
CA ILE A 12 3.06 -19.11 -2.09
C ILE A 12 2.25 -20.24 -2.72
N GLN A 13 2.81 -21.45 -2.79
CA GLN A 13 2.12 -22.69 -3.19
C GLN A 13 1.33 -23.35 -2.05
N ASN A 14 1.16 -22.65 -0.93
CA ASN A 14 0.47 -23.13 0.26
C ASN A 14 1.06 -24.41 0.86
N LYS A 15 2.39 -24.59 0.75
CA LYS A 15 3.14 -25.69 1.35
C LYS A 15 3.66 -25.29 2.74
N GLU A 16 4.00 -26.29 3.55
CA GLU A 16 4.69 -26.08 4.81
C GLU A 16 6.17 -25.76 4.56
N THR A 17 6.72 -24.78 5.30
CA THR A 17 8.12 -24.34 5.18
C THR A 17 8.91 -24.63 6.47
N GLU A 18 10.23 -24.74 6.36
CA GLU A 18 11.12 -25.01 7.52
C GLU A 18 11.09 -23.85 8.54
N ARG A 19 10.94 -22.61 8.07
CA ARG A 19 10.67 -21.40 8.85
C ARG A 19 9.77 -20.46 8.06
N THR A 20 9.18 -19.50 8.71
CA THR A 20 8.40 -18.45 8.03
C THR A 20 9.31 -17.66 7.10
N PRO A 21 8.98 -17.50 5.80
CA PRO A 21 9.73 -16.63 4.89
C PRO A 21 9.53 -15.16 5.26
N TRP A 22 10.61 -14.36 5.09
CA TRP A 22 10.64 -12.93 5.34
C TRP A 22 10.76 -12.14 4.04
N VAL A 23 9.77 -11.31 3.74
CA VAL A 23 9.71 -10.46 2.54
C VAL A 23 9.45 -9.02 2.96
N PRO A 24 10.49 -8.22 3.26
CA PRO A 24 10.31 -6.79 3.48
C PRO A 24 9.98 -6.10 2.16
N PHE A 25 8.85 -5.40 2.10
CA PHE A 25 8.52 -4.55 0.96
C PHE A 25 9.28 -3.24 1.08
N VAL A 26 10.55 -3.30 0.68
CA VAL A 26 11.49 -2.17 0.71
C VAL A 26 11.30 -1.34 -0.55
N GLY A 27 10.49 -0.30 -0.47
CA GLY A 27 10.29 0.66 -1.57
C GLY A 27 11.22 1.86 -1.41
N CYS A 28 10.66 3.04 -1.09
CA CYS A 28 11.46 4.25 -0.91
C CYS A 28 12.45 4.18 0.27
N HIS A 29 12.26 3.26 1.23
CA HIS A 29 13.24 3.01 2.30
C HIS A 29 14.61 2.60 1.74
N ALA A 30 14.67 1.93 0.60
CA ALA A 30 15.94 1.57 -0.04
C ALA A 30 16.80 2.78 -0.40
N ALA A 31 16.19 3.93 -0.69
CA ALA A 31 16.91 5.18 -0.93
C ALA A 31 17.72 5.63 0.29
N LYS A 32 17.11 5.54 1.49
CA LYS A 32 17.80 5.85 2.75
C LYS A 32 19.05 4.98 2.96
N LEU A 33 19.00 3.70 2.59
CA LEU A 33 20.12 2.77 2.77
C LEU A 33 21.37 3.15 1.99
N ILE A 34 21.21 3.91 0.93
CA ILE A 34 22.32 4.39 0.07
C ILE A 34 22.54 5.92 0.17
N GLY A 35 21.81 6.58 1.09
CA GLY A 35 22.01 8.01 1.39
C GLY A 35 21.51 8.97 0.35
N VAL A 36 20.50 8.58 -0.49
CA VAL A 36 19.84 9.44 -1.46
C VAL A 36 18.39 9.69 -1.05
N ASN A 37 17.75 10.73 -1.59
CA ASN A 37 16.32 10.94 -1.37
C ASN A 37 15.46 10.07 -2.30
N ALA A 38 14.15 10.02 -2.04
CA ALA A 38 13.23 9.18 -2.80
C ALA A 38 13.13 9.61 -4.27
N GLU A 39 13.15 10.92 -4.59
CA GLU A 39 13.10 11.39 -5.96
C GLU A 39 14.32 10.92 -6.78
N GLU A 40 15.53 11.05 -6.21
CA GLU A 40 16.76 10.57 -6.84
C GLU A 40 16.75 9.05 -7.05
N TYR A 41 16.18 8.33 -6.08
CA TYR A 41 16.04 6.88 -6.13
C TYR A 41 15.13 6.44 -7.28
N PHE A 42 13.90 6.96 -7.34
CA PHE A 42 12.93 6.57 -8.37
C PHE A 42 13.30 6.97 -9.79
N LYS A 43 14.25 7.90 -9.95
CA LYS A 43 14.71 8.40 -11.27
C LYS A 43 16.03 7.79 -11.75
N SER A 44 16.60 6.81 -11.03
CA SER A 44 17.90 6.23 -11.37
C SER A 44 17.91 4.72 -11.24
N ALA A 45 18.20 4.02 -12.36
CA ALA A 45 18.37 2.58 -12.36
C ALA A 45 19.52 2.12 -11.43
N ASP A 46 20.60 2.90 -11.36
CA ASP A 46 21.72 2.62 -10.46
C ASP A 46 21.29 2.72 -8.98
N ASN A 47 20.55 3.76 -8.63
CA ASN A 47 20.09 3.95 -7.25
C ASN A 47 19.11 2.85 -6.85
N ILE A 48 18.15 2.48 -7.71
CA ILE A 48 17.20 1.38 -7.46
C ILE A 48 17.98 0.07 -7.23
N PHE A 49 18.92 -0.26 -8.14
CA PHE A 49 19.73 -1.47 -8.01
C PHE A 49 20.56 -1.47 -6.73
N ASN A 50 21.30 -0.40 -6.45
CA ASN A 50 22.16 -0.30 -5.27
C ASN A 50 21.36 -0.33 -3.96
N GLY A 51 20.21 0.33 -3.91
CA GLY A 51 19.30 0.30 -2.75
C GLY A 51 18.80 -1.11 -2.46
N MET A 52 18.36 -1.86 -3.49
CA MET A 52 17.90 -3.24 -3.33
C MET A 52 19.02 -4.20 -2.93
N VAL A 53 20.24 -4.03 -3.46
CA VAL A 53 21.41 -4.81 -3.02
C VAL A 53 21.74 -4.50 -1.56
N SER A 54 21.72 -3.24 -1.15
CA SER A 54 21.92 -2.84 0.25
C SER A 54 20.85 -3.44 1.18
N ALA A 55 19.60 -3.45 0.77
CA ALA A 55 18.52 -4.09 1.52
C ALA A 55 18.74 -5.60 1.66
N TYR A 56 19.15 -6.28 0.59
CA TYR A 56 19.50 -7.70 0.64
C TYR A 56 20.63 -8.00 1.64
N GLU A 57 21.70 -7.22 1.60
CA GLU A 57 22.85 -7.42 2.49
C GLU A 57 22.52 -7.16 3.96
N LEU A 58 21.74 -6.11 4.24
CA LEU A 58 21.39 -5.71 5.60
C LEU A 58 20.30 -6.58 6.24
N TYR A 59 19.28 -6.95 5.46
CA TYR A 59 18.05 -7.57 5.97
C TYR A 59 17.93 -9.05 5.66
N LYS A 60 18.89 -9.63 4.93
CA LYS A 60 18.93 -11.07 4.57
C LYS A 60 17.52 -11.63 4.26
N PRO A 61 16.73 -11.01 3.39
CA PRO A 61 15.35 -11.40 3.12
C PRO A 61 15.31 -12.69 2.31
N ASP A 62 14.13 -13.33 2.29
CA ASP A 62 13.86 -14.46 1.40
C ASP A 62 13.24 -14.03 0.06
N GLY A 63 12.71 -12.82 0.00
CA GLY A 63 12.24 -12.16 -1.20
C GLY A 63 12.28 -10.63 -1.08
N LEU A 64 12.33 -9.95 -2.21
CA LEU A 64 12.30 -8.48 -2.30
C LEU A 64 11.46 -8.02 -3.49
N PRO A 65 10.82 -6.86 -3.43
CA PRO A 65 10.31 -6.20 -4.62
C PRO A 65 11.47 -5.72 -5.50
N ALA A 66 11.30 -5.75 -6.81
CA ALA A 66 12.23 -5.07 -7.72
C ALA A 66 12.15 -3.55 -7.56
N LEU A 67 10.94 -3.05 -7.36
CA LEU A 67 10.61 -1.68 -6.98
C LEU A 67 9.18 -1.68 -6.39
N PHE A 68 8.88 -0.77 -5.47
CA PHE A 68 7.51 -0.49 -5.03
C PHE A 68 7.09 0.89 -5.53
N ASP A 69 6.37 0.92 -6.65
CA ASP A 69 5.91 2.16 -7.30
C ASP A 69 4.59 1.89 -8.03
N LEU A 70 3.52 2.50 -7.57
CA LEU A 70 2.17 2.34 -8.14
C LEU A 70 1.80 3.47 -9.11
N GLN A 71 2.75 4.34 -9.44
CA GLN A 71 2.54 5.46 -10.33
C GLN A 71 3.24 5.28 -11.69
N LEU A 72 3.98 4.19 -11.86
CA LEU A 72 4.78 3.91 -13.05
C LEU A 72 3.92 3.84 -14.32
N GLU A 73 2.83 3.06 -14.27
CA GLU A 73 1.90 2.91 -15.39
C GLU A 73 1.14 4.22 -15.66
N ALA A 74 0.68 4.88 -14.59
CA ALA A 74 -0.05 6.14 -14.70
C ALA A 74 0.81 7.24 -15.37
N GLU A 75 2.08 7.36 -14.98
CA GLU A 75 3.03 8.29 -15.61
C GLU A 75 3.22 7.97 -17.08
N ALA A 76 3.41 6.71 -17.43
CA ALA A 76 3.64 6.28 -18.81
C ALA A 76 2.39 6.49 -19.70
N ILE A 77 1.18 6.51 -19.14
CA ILE A 77 -0.07 6.83 -19.85
C ILE A 77 -0.26 8.35 -19.99
N GLY A 78 0.42 9.14 -19.14
CA GLY A 78 0.41 10.61 -19.24
C GLY A 78 -0.08 11.38 -18.04
N CYS A 79 -0.24 10.74 -16.88
CA CYS A 79 -0.41 11.44 -15.61
C CYS A 79 0.85 12.22 -15.24
N LYS A 80 0.69 13.42 -14.71
CA LYS A 80 1.81 14.15 -14.10
C LYS A 80 2.01 13.67 -12.67
N LEU A 81 3.27 13.54 -12.28
CA LEU A 81 3.66 13.13 -10.95
C LEU A 81 4.28 14.28 -10.16
N LYS A 82 4.00 14.32 -8.87
CA LYS A 82 4.72 15.13 -7.90
C LYS A 82 5.66 14.24 -7.12
N TYR A 83 6.95 14.53 -7.17
CA TYR A 83 7.97 13.82 -6.41
C TYR A 83 8.14 14.42 -5.01
N ALA A 84 8.55 13.58 -4.07
CA ALA A 84 8.84 13.93 -2.69
C ALA A 84 10.22 13.40 -2.29
N LEU A 85 10.78 13.95 -1.19
CA LEU A 85 12.13 13.56 -0.74
C LEU A 85 12.14 12.23 0.04
N GLU A 86 11.05 11.92 0.73
CA GLU A 86 10.94 10.76 1.62
C GLU A 86 9.72 9.87 1.37
N ASN A 87 9.04 10.05 0.25
CA ASN A 87 7.85 9.29 -0.11
C ASN A 87 7.89 8.90 -1.60
N PRO A 88 7.17 7.85 -2.01
CA PRO A 88 6.91 7.60 -3.41
C PRO A 88 6.26 8.81 -4.09
N PRO A 89 6.39 8.95 -5.41
CA PRO A 89 5.69 10.02 -6.15
C PRO A 89 4.18 9.85 -6.04
N SER A 90 3.43 10.94 -6.21
CA SER A 90 1.97 10.93 -6.25
C SER A 90 1.44 11.46 -7.59
N VAL A 91 0.29 10.94 -8.04
CA VAL A 91 -0.41 11.44 -9.22
C VAL A 91 -1.06 12.78 -8.87
N VAL A 92 -0.89 13.78 -9.75
CA VAL A 92 -1.45 15.13 -9.57
C VAL A 92 -2.36 15.58 -10.72
N THR A 93 -2.45 14.79 -11.79
CA THR A 93 -3.41 15.03 -12.88
C THR A 93 -4.06 13.75 -13.32
N HIS A 94 -5.32 13.84 -13.70
CA HIS A 94 -6.13 12.73 -14.19
C HIS A 94 -6.51 13.02 -15.64
N PRO A 95 -5.94 12.30 -16.63
CA PRO A 95 -6.12 12.64 -18.04
C PRO A 95 -7.59 12.75 -18.47
N MET A 96 -8.49 11.94 -17.92
CA MET A 96 -9.90 11.95 -18.29
C MET A 96 -10.66 13.12 -17.65
N GLU A 97 -10.31 13.55 -16.43
CA GLU A 97 -10.81 14.81 -15.86
C GLU A 97 -10.36 16.03 -16.66
N GLU A 98 -9.14 15.97 -17.24
CA GLU A 98 -8.61 17.01 -18.12
C GLU A 98 -9.23 16.97 -19.54
N GLY A 99 -10.22 16.11 -19.78
CA GLY A 99 -11.01 16.02 -21.01
C GLY A 99 -10.46 15.07 -22.07
N LYS A 100 -9.42 14.28 -21.79
CA LYS A 100 -9.00 13.20 -22.70
C LYS A 100 -10.03 12.08 -22.73
N LYS A 101 -10.26 11.56 -23.92
CA LYS A 101 -11.10 10.38 -24.10
C LYS A 101 -10.29 9.09 -23.96
N LEU A 102 -10.96 8.01 -23.62
CA LEU A 102 -10.32 6.70 -23.43
C LEU A 102 -9.53 6.26 -24.69
N GLU A 103 -10.08 6.54 -25.89
CA GLU A 103 -9.46 6.17 -27.17
C GLU A 103 -8.15 6.93 -27.47
N GLU A 104 -7.90 8.02 -26.74
CA GLU A 104 -6.68 8.81 -26.85
C GLU A 104 -5.56 8.28 -25.93
N LEU A 105 -5.92 7.46 -24.94
CA LEU A 105 -4.95 6.81 -24.06
C LEU A 105 -4.27 5.65 -24.79
N LYS A 106 -3.00 5.43 -24.49
CA LYS A 106 -2.20 4.37 -25.12
C LYS A 106 -1.69 3.40 -24.06
N ILE A 107 -1.75 2.12 -24.39
CA ILE A 107 -1.09 1.09 -23.59
C ILE A 107 0.41 1.34 -23.65
N PRO A 108 1.10 1.51 -22.49
CA PRO A 108 2.51 1.85 -22.47
C PRO A 108 3.41 0.72 -22.99
N THR A 109 4.56 1.10 -23.48
CA THR A 109 5.65 0.21 -23.91
C THR A 109 6.82 0.29 -22.94
N ALA A 110 7.84 -0.53 -23.13
CA ALA A 110 9.06 -0.51 -22.33
C ALA A 110 9.89 0.79 -22.47
N GLU A 111 9.54 1.66 -23.42
CA GLU A 111 10.24 2.91 -23.71
C GLU A 111 9.52 4.15 -23.14
N ASP A 112 8.30 3.96 -22.57
CA ASP A 112 7.49 5.08 -22.10
C ASP A 112 7.76 5.40 -20.62
N GLY A 113 7.69 6.70 -20.25
CA GLY A 113 7.87 7.16 -18.88
C GLY A 113 9.19 6.68 -18.26
N ARG A 114 9.11 6.16 -17.01
CA ARG A 114 10.26 5.59 -16.31
C ARG A 114 10.44 4.08 -16.53
N PHE A 115 9.67 3.42 -17.41
CA PHE A 115 9.86 2.00 -17.70
C PHE A 115 11.31 1.64 -18.09
N PRO A 116 12.05 2.41 -18.92
CA PRO A 116 13.43 2.08 -19.23
C PRO A 116 14.32 1.97 -17.98
N ILE A 117 14.17 2.89 -17.02
CA ILE A 117 14.91 2.92 -15.75
C ILE A 117 14.55 1.70 -14.89
N VAL A 118 13.26 1.46 -14.71
CA VAL A 118 12.75 0.40 -13.85
C VAL A 118 13.06 -0.99 -14.40
N LEU A 119 12.90 -1.19 -15.69
CA LEU A 119 13.20 -2.48 -16.33
C LEU A 119 14.70 -2.78 -16.37
N ASP A 120 15.56 -1.76 -16.52
CA ASP A 120 17.01 -1.95 -16.42
C ASP A 120 17.41 -2.37 -15.01
N SER A 121 16.98 -1.63 -13.98
CA SER A 121 17.27 -1.99 -12.59
C SER A 121 16.73 -3.38 -12.24
N THR A 122 15.50 -3.73 -12.68
CA THR A 122 14.90 -5.05 -12.43
C THR A 122 15.71 -6.18 -13.03
N ARG A 123 16.17 -6.07 -14.29
CA ARG A 123 17.04 -7.09 -14.92
C ARG A 123 18.33 -7.27 -14.13
N ARG A 124 18.93 -6.18 -13.66
CA ARG A 124 20.17 -6.22 -12.86
C ARG A 124 19.94 -6.88 -11.50
N ILE A 125 18.82 -6.56 -10.83
CA ILE A 125 18.43 -7.19 -9.55
C ILE A 125 18.20 -8.69 -9.75
N CYS A 126 17.41 -9.09 -10.74
CA CYS A 126 17.16 -10.49 -11.06
C CYS A 126 18.46 -11.25 -11.36
N LYS A 127 19.41 -10.63 -12.10
CA LYS A 127 20.71 -11.23 -12.40
C LYS A 127 21.59 -11.40 -11.16
N ALA A 128 21.55 -10.45 -10.20
CA ALA A 128 22.42 -10.47 -9.02
C ALA A 128 21.86 -11.30 -7.87
N LEU A 129 20.54 -11.30 -7.70
CA LEU A 129 19.86 -11.85 -6.52
C LEU A 129 18.87 -12.97 -6.84
N GLY A 130 18.39 -13.10 -8.08
CA GLY A 130 17.29 -13.99 -8.46
C GLY A 130 17.56 -15.50 -8.26
N ASP A 131 18.81 -15.93 -8.12
CA ASP A 131 19.14 -17.30 -7.74
C ASP A 131 19.12 -17.52 -6.22
N LYS A 132 19.14 -16.44 -5.43
CA LYS A 132 19.26 -16.46 -3.98
C LYS A 132 17.92 -16.26 -3.29
N ILE A 133 17.13 -15.29 -3.76
CA ILE A 133 15.85 -14.87 -3.18
C ILE A 133 14.76 -14.76 -4.25
N ALA A 134 13.48 -14.76 -3.85
CA ALA A 134 12.39 -14.50 -4.75
C ALA A 134 12.28 -13.00 -5.09
N ILE A 135 12.12 -12.67 -6.36
CA ILE A 135 11.96 -11.28 -6.81
C ILE A 135 10.52 -11.04 -7.25
N TYR A 136 9.90 -10.01 -6.67
CA TYR A 136 8.56 -9.56 -6.98
C TYR A 136 8.59 -8.42 -8.00
N GLY A 137 7.81 -8.53 -9.06
CA GLY A 137 7.43 -7.39 -9.91
C GLY A 137 6.09 -6.84 -9.41
N LEU A 138 6.03 -5.55 -9.11
CA LEU A 138 4.79 -4.92 -8.65
C LEU A 138 4.12 -4.20 -9.81
N VAL A 139 2.85 -4.51 -10.01
CA VAL A 139 2.01 -3.97 -11.08
C VAL A 139 0.83 -3.26 -10.43
N THR A 140 0.54 -2.04 -10.86
CA THR A 140 -0.64 -1.31 -10.39
C THR A 140 -1.90 -2.05 -10.81
N GLY A 141 -2.79 -2.33 -9.85
CA GLY A 141 -4.04 -3.01 -10.11
C GLY A 141 -4.97 -2.19 -10.99
N PRO A 142 -5.81 -2.85 -11.80
CA PRO A 142 -6.67 -2.18 -12.78
C PRO A 142 -7.56 -1.10 -12.18
N PHE A 143 -8.12 -1.29 -10.98
CA PHE A 143 -9.01 -0.32 -10.38
C PHE A 143 -8.27 0.92 -9.86
N THR A 144 -7.11 0.74 -9.23
CA THR A 144 -6.26 1.86 -8.83
C THR A 144 -5.76 2.65 -10.05
N LEU A 145 -5.40 1.96 -11.13
CA LEU A 145 -5.00 2.62 -12.37
C LEU A 145 -6.17 3.39 -13.01
N ALA A 146 -7.38 2.81 -13.03
CA ALA A 146 -8.58 3.49 -13.53
C ALA A 146 -8.86 4.78 -12.75
N LEU A 147 -8.68 4.75 -11.42
CA LEU A 147 -8.80 5.94 -10.59
C LEU A 147 -7.70 6.97 -10.91
N HIS A 148 -6.48 6.55 -11.21
CA HIS A 148 -5.44 7.47 -11.69
C HIS A 148 -5.79 8.11 -13.03
N MET A 149 -6.57 7.45 -13.88
CA MET A 149 -7.02 8.03 -15.17
C MET A 149 -8.19 8.99 -15.01
N MET A 150 -9.16 8.68 -14.14
CA MET A 150 -10.46 9.36 -14.04
C MET A 150 -10.62 10.19 -12.76
N GLY A 151 -9.72 10.07 -11.78
CA GLY A 151 -9.91 10.69 -10.47
C GLY A 151 -11.06 10.06 -9.67
N THR A 152 -11.59 10.79 -8.70
CA THR A 152 -12.70 10.31 -7.84
C THR A 152 -14.04 10.21 -8.55
N ASP A 153 -14.18 10.79 -9.74
CA ASP A 153 -15.40 10.68 -10.55
C ASP A 153 -15.75 9.24 -10.89
N ILE A 154 -14.77 8.32 -10.87
CA ILE A 154 -15.01 6.89 -11.09
C ILE A 154 -16.10 6.33 -10.17
N PHE A 155 -16.18 6.79 -8.91
CA PHE A 155 -17.17 6.31 -7.94
C PHE A 155 -18.60 6.71 -8.32
N TYR A 156 -18.78 7.85 -8.98
CA TYR A 156 -20.08 8.27 -9.53
C TYR A 156 -20.37 7.57 -10.83
N GLN A 157 -19.37 7.45 -11.70
CA GLN A 157 -19.52 6.79 -13.01
C GLN A 157 -19.88 5.29 -12.89
N MET A 158 -19.43 4.62 -11.82
CA MET A 158 -19.84 3.24 -11.51
C MET A 158 -21.36 3.10 -11.36
N LEU A 159 -22.08 4.17 -10.99
CA LEU A 159 -23.54 4.18 -10.84
C LEU A 159 -24.23 4.74 -12.10
N ASP A 160 -23.68 5.80 -12.67
CA ASP A 160 -24.35 6.56 -13.73
C ASP A 160 -24.04 5.99 -15.13
N GLU A 161 -22.78 5.58 -15.37
CA GLU A 161 -22.30 5.10 -16.68
C GLU A 161 -21.40 3.84 -16.52
N PRO A 162 -21.92 2.74 -15.96
CA PRO A 162 -21.11 1.54 -15.63
C PRO A 162 -20.41 0.95 -16.86
N GLU A 163 -21.01 1.03 -18.04
CA GLU A 163 -20.41 0.52 -19.28
C GLU A 163 -19.12 1.27 -19.66
N ASP A 164 -19.03 2.56 -19.37
CA ASP A 164 -17.82 3.34 -19.63
C ASP A 164 -16.72 3.03 -18.61
N VAL A 165 -17.11 2.76 -17.36
CA VAL A 165 -16.18 2.22 -16.36
C VAL A 165 -15.66 0.85 -16.78
N HIS A 166 -16.48 -0.05 -17.29
CA HIS A 166 -16.03 -1.35 -17.82
C HIS A 166 -15.05 -1.21 -18.99
N LYS A 167 -15.25 -0.24 -19.90
CA LYS A 167 -14.28 0.04 -20.98
C LYS A 167 -12.94 0.50 -20.41
N LEU A 168 -12.97 1.41 -19.43
CA LEU A 168 -11.75 1.88 -18.76
C LEU A 168 -11.05 0.74 -18.00
N MET A 169 -11.80 -0.09 -17.29
CA MET A 169 -11.26 -1.27 -16.59
C MET A 169 -10.62 -2.26 -17.57
N ARG A 170 -11.21 -2.45 -18.77
CA ARG A 170 -10.60 -3.27 -19.84
C ARG A 170 -9.24 -2.70 -20.26
N PHE A 171 -9.18 -1.40 -20.53
CA PHE A 171 -7.92 -0.73 -20.86
C PHE A 171 -6.87 -0.91 -19.74
N CYS A 172 -7.27 -0.72 -18.49
CA CYS A 172 -6.36 -0.88 -17.34
C CYS A 172 -5.88 -2.33 -17.16
N CYS A 173 -6.75 -3.31 -17.45
CA CYS A 173 -6.38 -4.73 -17.47
C CYS A 173 -5.32 -5.01 -18.54
N ASP A 174 -5.51 -4.50 -19.75
CA ASP A 174 -4.55 -4.65 -20.85
C ASP A 174 -3.19 -4.01 -20.49
N VAL A 175 -3.19 -2.87 -19.80
CA VAL A 175 -1.97 -2.24 -19.27
C VAL A 175 -1.31 -3.14 -18.22
N ALA A 176 -2.08 -3.69 -17.27
CA ALA A 176 -1.56 -4.57 -16.24
C ALA A 176 -0.94 -5.85 -16.83
N GLU A 177 -1.56 -6.46 -17.84
CA GLU A 177 -0.99 -7.60 -18.56
C GLU A 177 0.32 -7.24 -19.28
N LYS A 178 0.34 -6.07 -19.92
CA LYS A 178 1.53 -5.59 -20.61
C LYS A 178 2.69 -5.34 -19.65
N THR A 179 2.44 -4.66 -18.53
CA THR A 179 3.44 -4.43 -17.48
C THR A 179 3.91 -5.74 -16.84
N THR A 180 2.98 -6.65 -16.56
CA THR A 180 3.27 -8.02 -16.10
C THR A 180 4.29 -8.71 -17.01
N LYS A 181 4.06 -8.67 -18.33
CA LYS A 181 4.96 -9.27 -19.30
C LYS A 181 6.35 -8.62 -19.29
N MET A 182 6.43 -7.30 -19.17
CA MET A 182 7.70 -6.58 -19.09
C MET A 182 8.53 -7.01 -17.86
N TYR A 183 7.89 -7.15 -16.68
CA TYR A 183 8.56 -7.63 -15.48
C TYR A 183 9.00 -9.09 -15.59
N ILE A 184 8.15 -9.97 -16.13
CA ILE A 184 8.48 -11.38 -16.34
C ILE A 184 9.67 -11.54 -17.29
N ASP A 185 9.76 -10.72 -18.33
CA ASP A 185 10.90 -10.70 -19.27
C ASP A 185 12.20 -10.21 -18.62
N CYS A 186 12.11 -9.48 -17.50
CA CYS A 186 13.27 -9.12 -16.67
C CYS A 186 13.73 -10.26 -15.75
N GLY A 187 12.90 -11.30 -15.54
CA GLY A 187 13.26 -12.47 -14.77
C GLY A 187 12.64 -12.56 -13.38
N VAL A 188 11.63 -11.76 -13.05
CA VAL A 188 10.93 -11.85 -11.74
C VAL A 188 10.22 -13.19 -11.56
N ASP A 189 10.02 -13.60 -10.33
CA ASP A 189 9.41 -14.88 -9.97
C ASP A 189 7.92 -14.75 -9.69
N ILE A 190 7.52 -13.63 -9.10
CA ILE A 190 6.17 -13.37 -8.60
C ILE A 190 5.72 -12.01 -9.12
N ILE A 191 4.46 -11.91 -9.54
CA ILE A 191 3.81 -10.63 -9.83
C ILE A 191 2.85 -10.30 -8.69
N ALA A 192 3.09 -9.18 -8.04
CA ALA A 192 2.15 -8.61 -7.09
C ALA A 192 1.26 -7.58 -7.80
N LEU A 193 -0.02 -7.89 -7.96
CA LEU A 193 -1.03 -6.95 -8.42
C LEU A 193 -1.48 -6.12 -7.22
N VAL A 194 -1.07 -4.86 -7.17
CA VAL A 194 -1.26 -3.98 -6.01
C VAL A 194 -2.40 -3.01 -6.30
N ASP A 195 -3.54 -3.20 -5.63
CA ASP A 195 -4.78 -2.47 -5.94
C ASP A 195 -5.43 -1.86 -4.69
N PRO A 196 -4.76 -0.87 -4.03
CA PRO A 196 -5.22 -0.30 -2.76
C PRO A 196 -6.59 0.36 -2.85
N MET A 197 -6.98 0.94 -4.00
CA MET A 197 -8.26 1.63 -4.12
C MET A 197 -9.47 0.70 -4.11
N THR A 198 -9.26 -0.61 -4.29
CA THR A 198 -10.32 -1.61 -4.09
C THR A 198 -10.80 -1.70 -2.63
N SER A 199 -10.02 -1.20 -1.67
CA SER A 199 -10.47 -1.06 -0.27
C SER A 199 -11.62 -0.07 -0.10
N GLN A 200 -11.81 0.85 -1.06
CA GLN A 200 -12.80 1.93 -0.99
C GLN A 200 -14.20 1.50 -1.46
N ILE A 201 -14.33 0.40 -2.20
CA ILE A 201 -15.60 -0.07 -2.78
C ILE A 201 -16.20 -1.26 -2.02
N SER A 202 -17.50 -1.45 -2.17
CA SER A 202 -18.21 -2.59 -1.56
C SER A 202 -17.83 -3.92 -2.23
N PRO A 203 -18.08 -5.08 -1.59
CA PRO A 203 -17.88 -6.38 -2.20
C PRO A 203 -18.65 -6.55 -3.53
N GLU A 204 -19.87 -6.01 -3.62
CA GLU A 204 -20.70 -6.06 -4.83
C GLU A 204 -20.03 -5.29 -5.99
N ASN A 205 -19.61 -4.07 -5.72
CA ASN A 205 -18.87 -3.27 -6.71
C ASN A 205 -17.53 -3.91 -7.07
N PHE A 206 -16.87 -4.56 -6.10
CA PHE A 206 -15.66 -5.32 -6.38
C PHE A 206 -15.95 -6.51 -7.31
N GLU A 207 -17.01 -7.28 -7.05
CA GLU A 207 -17.41 -8.40 -7.90
C GLU A 207 -17.72 -7.94 -9.33
N GLU A 208 -18.35 -6.79 -9.50
CA GLU A 208 -18.71 -6.23 -10.82
C GLU A 208 -17.51 -5.63 -11.55
N PHE A 209 -16.80 -4.68 -10.92
CA PHE A 209 -15.82 -3.85 -11.61
C PHE A 209 -14.36 -4.32 -11.46
N VAL A 210 -14.04 -5.19 -10.51
CA VAL A 210 -12.65 -5.64 -10.26
C VAL A 210 -12.45 -7.10 -10.60
N THR A 211 -13.32 -7.97 -10.11
CA THR A 211 -13.14 -9.43 -10.22
C THR A 211 -12.90 -9.91 -11.66
N PRO A 212 -13.64 -9.48 -12.70
CA PRO A 212 -13.41 -9.97 -14.06
C PRO A 212 -12.00 -9.66 -14.56
N TYR A 213 -11.52 -8.47 -14.29
CA TYR A 213 -10.24 -7.96 -14.80
C TYR A 213 -9.05 -8.48 -14.00
N ALA A 214 -9.15 -8.51 -12.68
CA ALA A 214 -8.11 -9.09 -11.83
C ALA A 214 -7.94 -10.60 -12.09
N THR A 215 -9.03 -11.33 -12.27
CA THR A 215 -8.99 -12.76 -12.62
C THR A 215 -8.26 -12.98 -13.94
N GLU A 216 -8.52 -12.17 -14.96
CA GLU A 216 -7.84 -12.27 -16.25
C GLU A 216 -6.34 -12.04 -16.13
N VAL A 217 -5.91 -11.02 -15.35
CA VAL A 217 -4.49 -10.79 -15.09
C VAL A 217 -3.85 -11.96 -14.36
N PHE A 218 -4.50 -12.56 -13.34
CA PHE A 218 -3.97 -13.73 -12.65
C PHE A 218 -3.91 -14.97 -13.56
N ASP A 219 -4.90 -15.17 -14.42
CA ASP A 219 -4.86 -16.23 -15.43
C ASP A 219 -3.74 -16.03 -16.45
N TYR A 220 -3.49 -14.77 -16.84
CA TYR A 220 -2.37 -14.43 -17.70
C TYR A 220 -1.02 -14.76 -17.04
N ILE A 221 -0.82 -14.36 -15.77
CA ILE A 221 0.38 -14.68 -15.00
C ILE A 221 0.58 -16.21 -14.94
N ARG A 222 -0.47 -16.96 -14.65
CA ARG A 222 -0.46 -18.44 -14.58
C ARG A 222 -0.11 -19.07 -15.92
N LYS A 223 -0.62 -18.56 -17.06
CA LYS A 223 -0.26 -19.01 -18.42
C LYS A 223 1.24 -18.80 -18.68
N LEU A 224 1.85 -17.76 -18.10
CA LEU A 224 3.28 -17.49 -18.18
C LEU A 224 4.11 -18.31 -17.15
N ARG A 225 3.47 -19.21 -16.39
CA ARG A 225 4.09 -20.07 -15.37
C ARG A 225 4.83 -19.30 -14.27
N LYS A 226 4.25 -18.18 -13.86
CA LYS A 226 4.70 -17.37 -12.74
C LYS A 226 3.66 -17.38 -11.64
N PHE A 227 4.07 -16.97 -10.44
CA PHE A 227 3.17 -16.86 -9.29
C PHE A 227 2.61 -15.44 -9.19
N SER A 228 1.45 -15.35 -8.55
CA SER A 228 0.73 -14.09 -8.36
C SER A 228 0.43 -13.81 -6.90
N SER A 229 0.40 -12.53 -6.53
CA SER A 229 -0.09 -12.04 -5.24
C SER A 229 -1.07 -10.91 -5.47
N PHE A 230 -2.25 -10.98 -4.86
CA PHE A 230 -3.15 -9.85 -4.81
C PHE A 230 -2.82 -9.02 -3.57
N PHE A 231 -2.29 -7.82 -3.76
CA PHE A 231 -1.85 -6.97 -2.67
C PHE A 231 -2.78 -5.78 -2.48
N VAL A 232 -3.30 -5.61 -1.27
CA VAL A 232 -4.16 -4.48 -0.93
C VAL A 232 -3.64 -3.75 0.30
N CYS A 233 -3.45 -2.44 0.17
CA CYS A 233 -3.22 -1.54 1.29
C CYS A 233 -4.55 -0.91 1.73
N GLY A 234 -4.66 -0.55 3.01
CA GLY A 234 -5.89 -0.04 3.60
C GLY A 234 -6.86 -1.12 4.10
N ASN A 235 -7.96 -0.71 4.69
CA ASN A 235 -8.90 -1.64 5.33
C ASN A 235 -9.82 -2.32 4.31
N ALA A 236 -9.29 -3.31 3.60
CA ALA A 236 -10.04 -4.14 2.66
C ALA A 236 -10.68 -5.38 3.32
N LYS A 237 -10.87 -5.43 4.64
CA LYS A 237 -11.40 -6.60 5.35
C LYS A 237 -12.64 -7.19 4.69
N ARG A 238 -13.58 -6.34 4.27
CA ARG A 238 -14.84 -6.76 3.62
C ARG A 238 -14.63 -7.42 2.25
N ASN A 239 -13.49 -7.15 1.59
CA ASN A 239 -13.20 -7.59 0.22
C ASN A 239 -12.26 -8.81 0.16
N ILE A 240 -11.73 -9.32 1.27
CA ILE A 240 -10.79 -10.45 1.28
C ILE A 240 -11.37 -11.68 0.57
N GLU A 241 -12.64 -11.99 0.78
CA GLU A 241 -13.25 -13.15 0.14
C GLU A 241 -13.39 -12.98 -1.38
N VAL A 242 -13.82 -11.82 -1.85
CA VAL A 242 -13.91 -11.54 -3.31
C VAL A 242 -12.53 -11.46 -3.95
N MET A 243 -11.50 -10.99 -3.23
CA MET A 243 -10.10 -11.07 -3.68
C MET A 243 -9.66 -12.52 -3.90
N CYS A 244 -10.00 -13.42 -2.97
CA CYS A 244 -9.69 -14.85 -3.12
C CYS A 244 -10.41 -15.46 -4.33
N LYS A 245 -11.64 -15.04 -4.63
CA LYS A 245 -12.41 -15.51 -5.81
C LYS A 245 -11.74 -15.12 -7.14
N CYS A 246 -10.91 -14.06 -7.18
CA CYS A 246 -10.13 -13.73 -8.37
C CYS A 246 -9.05 -14.78 -8.70
N GLY A 247 -8.74 -15.70 -7.78
CA GLY A 247 -7.81 -16.80 -7.98
C GLY A 247 -6.31 -16.46 -7.99
N PRO A 248 -5.83 -15.51 -7.16
CA PRO A 248 -4.38 -15.32 -6.97
C PRO A 248 -3.76 -16.53 -6.26
N ASP A 249 -2.44 -16.70 -6.34
CA ASP A 249 -1.73 -17.70 -5.55
C ASP A 249 -1.56 -17.27 -4.10
N SER A 250 -1.52 -15.95 -3.85
CA SER A 250 -1.36 -15.33 -2.53
C SER A 250 -2.18 -14.06 -2.39
N VAL A 251 -2.52 -13.72 -1.14
CA VAL A 251 -3.11 -12.42 -0.78
C VAL A 251 -2.18 -11.73 0.22
N SER A 252 -1.74 -10.52 -0.07
CA SER A 252 -0.95 -9.67 0.85
C SER A 252 -1.81 -8.54 1.39
N ILE A 253 -1.75 -8.30 2.69
CA ILE A 253 -2.71 -7.44 3.38
C ILE A 253 -2.05 -6.37 4.24
N ASP A 254 -2.81 -5.29 4.41
CA ASP A 254 -2.49 -4.16 5.28
C ASP A 254 -2.57 -4.54 6.77
N GLU A 255 -1.85 -3.77 7.61
CA GLU A 255 -1.83 -3.91 9.08
C GLU A 255 -3.20 -3.72 9.74
N ASN A 256 -4.15 -3.07 9.06
CA ASN A 256 -5.50 -2.81 9.55
C ASN A 256 -6.44 -4.00 9.44
N ILE A 257 -6.02 -5.10 8.81
CA ILE A 257 -6.85 -6.29 8.62
C ILE A 257 -6.41 -7.38 9.61
N PRO A 258 -7.32 -7.91 10.46
CA PRO A 258 -6.96 -8.99 11.38
C PRO A 258 -6.43 -10.22 10.64
N LEU A 259 -5.21 -10.64 10.96
CA LEU A 259 -4.50 -11.71 10.26
C LEU A 259 -5.20 -13.06 10.40
N GLU A 260 -5.83 -13.32 11.57
CA GLU A 260 -6.63 -14.52 11.81
C GLU A 260 -7.81 -14.65 10.84
N TYR A 261 -8.48 -13.52 10.57
CA TYR A 261 -9.60 -13.48 9.63
C TYR A 261 -9.12 -13.83 8.20
N VAL A 262 -7.99 -13.25 7.79
CA VAL A 262 -7.42 -13.53 6.46
C VAL A 262 -6.99 -14.98 6.34
N LYS A 263 -6.32 -15.53 7.37
CA LYS A 263 -5.94 -16.96 7.43
C LYS A 263 -7.15 -17.88 7.25
N GLU A 264 -8.26 -17.57 7.92
CA GLU A 264 -9.50 -18.34 7.80
C GLU A 264 -10.04 -18.31 6.37
N ILE A 265 -10.18 -17.11 5.79
CA ILE A 265 -10.74 -16.95 4.44
C ILE A 265 -9.82 -17.58 3.40
N CYS A 266 -8.53 -17.23 3.38
CA CYS A 266 -7.57 -17.80 2.43
C CYS A 266 -7.50 -19.32 2.52
N GLY A 267 -7.62 -19.86 3.74
CA GLY A 267 -7.67 -21.31 3.97
C GLY A 267 -8.84 -22.01 3.26
N ARG A 268 -10.01 -21.38 3.17
CA ARG A 268 -11.18 -21.91 2.44
C ARG A 268 -10.94 -22.02 0.94
N TYR A 269 -10.13 -21.11 0.39
CA TYR A 269 -9.79 -21.06 -1.05
C TYR A 269 -8.47 -21.75 -1.38
N ASN A 270 -7.76 -22.31 -0.39
CA ASN A 270 -6.43 -22.88 -0.53
C ASN A 270 -5.40 -21.90 -1.13
N ILE A 271 -5.48 -20.62 -0.74
CA ILE A 271 -4.62 -19.52 -1.15
C ILE A 271 -3.65 -19.20 -0.01
N SER A 272 -2.40 -18.92 -0.33
CA SER A 272 -1.43 -18.41 0.64
C SER A 272 -1.73 -16.95 1.02
N PHE A 273 -1.17 -16.48 2.13
CA PHE A 273 -1.36 -15.10 2.56
C PHE A 273 -0.09 -14.53 3.18
N GLY A 274 0.02 -13.22 3.17
CA GLY A 274 1.19 -12.51 3.70
C GLY A 274 0.81 -11.21 4.39
N GLY A 275 1.66 -10.75 5.25
CA GLY A 275 1.51 -9.52 6.03
C GLY A 275 1.97 -9.77 7.47
N ASN A 276 1.56 -8.96 8.41
CA ASN A 276 1.08 -7.57 8.26
C ASN A 276 1.62 -6.76 9.45
N ILE A 277 2.99 -6.75 9.56
CA ILE A 277 3.69 -5.98 10.59
C ILE A 277 3.29 -4.50 10.45
N LYS A 278 3.00 -3.86 11.58
CA LYS A 278 2.55 -2.48 11.63
C LYS A 278 3.65 -1.51 11.23
N LEU A 279 3.38 -0.75 10.18
CA LEU A 279 4.37 0.14 9.55
C LEU A 279 4.76 1.32 10.43
N THR A 280 3.77 1.99 10.99
CA THR A 280 3.99 3.28 11.66
C THR A 280 4.28 3.09 13.14
N VAL A 281 3.36 2.49 13.87
CA VAL A 281 3.47 2.36 15.33
C VAL A 281 4.62 1.43 15.72
N THR A 282 4.85 0.37 14.93
CA THR A 282 5.87 -0.63 15.22
C THR A 282 7.17 -0.38 14.45
N MET A 283 7.12 -0.41 13.11
CA MET A 283 8.36 -0.35 12.32
C MET A 283 9.02 1.02 12.37
N LEU A 284 8.26 2.09 12.26
CA LEU A 284 8.81 3.45 12.20
C LEU A 284 9.16 4.00 13.59
N PHE A 285 8.25 3.89 14.55
CA PHE A 285 8.37 4.55 15.85
C PHE A 285 8.57 3.59 17.03
N GLY A 286 8.32 2.31 16.86
CA GLY A 286 8.58 1.30 17.88
C GLY A 286 10.08 1.03 18.10
N SER A 287 10.39 0.36 19.19
CA SER A 287 11.73 -0.16 19.48
C SER A 287 12.00 -1.45 18.69
N PRO A 288 13.27 -1.92 18.61
CA PRO A 288 13.57 -3.25 18.10
C PRO A 288 12.78 -4.37 18.81
N THR A 289 12.53 -4.24 20.11
CA THR A 289 11.73 -5.20 20.89
C THR A 289 10.26 -5.19 20.44
N ASP A 290 9.68 -4.02 20.17
CA ASP A 290 8.29 -3.93 19.65
C ASP A 290 8.18 -4.61 18.29
N ASN A 291 9.19 -4.44 17.43
CA ASN A 291 9.26 -5.09 16.14
C ASN A 291 9.37 -6.62 16.23
N ILE A 292 10.16 -7.14 17.16
CA ILE A 292 10.25 -8.57 17.46
C ILE A 292 8.89 -9.10 17.93
N ASN A 293 8.24 -8.39 18.85
CA ASN A 293 6.95 -8.81 19.40
C ASN A 293 5.84 -8.85 18.33
N ASP A 294 5.73 -7.82 17.49
CA ASP A 294 4.72 -7.76 16.44
C ASP A 294 4.98 -8.83 15.36
N ALA A 295 6.23 -8.98 14.90
CA ALA A 295 6.62 -10.03 13.96
C ALA A 295 6.35 -11.45 14.53
N ASN A 296 6.66 -11.68 15.80
CA ASN A 296 6.41 -12.95 16.46
C ASN A 296 4.91 -13.25 16.58
N ASN A 297 4.09 -12.24 16.87
CA ASN A 297 2.63 -12.36 16.86
C ASN A 297 2.12 -12.72 15.46
N CYS A 298 2.58 -12.05 14.40
CA CYS A 298 2.21 -12.37 13.02
C CYS A 298 2.60 -13.81 12.66
N MET A 299 3.81 -14.26 13.03
CA MET A 299 4.27 -15.63 12.78
C MET A 299 3.47 -16.67 13.59
N ALA A 300 3.11 -16.38 14.84
CA ALA A 300 2.29 -17.27 15.67
C ALA A 300 0.89 -17.49 15.06
N ILE A 301 0.27 -16.42 14.56
CA ILE A 301 -1.02 -16.48 13.88
C ILE A 301 -0.88 -17.17 12.52
N GLY A 302 0.06 -16.70 11.68
CA GLY A 302 0.26 -17.18 10.31
C GLY A 302 0.62 -18.66 10.26
N GLY A 303 1.59 -19.06 11.07
CA GLY A 303 2.15 -20.42 11.07
C GLY A 303 3.19 -20.59 9.96
N ARG A 304 3.46 -21.84 9.59
CA ARG A 304 4.50 -22.19 8.59
C ARG A 304 3.94 -22.67 7.26
N LYS A 305 2.63 -22.84 7.16
CA LYS A 305 1.99 -23.29 5.92
C LYS A 305 1.29 -22.11 5.23
N GLY A 306 1.76 -21.77 4.05
CA GLY A 306 1.13 -20.76 3.20
C GLY A 306 1.19 -19.34 3.75
N PHE A 307 2.08 -19.05 4.71
CA PHE A 307 2.22 -17.73 5.29
C PHE A 307 3.59 -17.11 4.96
N ILE A 308 3.58 -15.85 4.57
CA ILE A 308 4.75 -15.03 4.27
C ILE A 308 4.73 -13.82 5.21
N LEU A 309 5.73 -13.70 6.08
CA LEU A 309 5.87 -12.52 6.95
C LEU A 309 6.32 -11.32 6.10
N SER A 310 5.60 -10.24 6.20
CA SER A 310 5.92 -8.98 5.53
C SER A 310 5.38 -7.78 6.31
N PRO A 311 5.84 -6.55 6.03
CA PRO A 311 5.13 -5.34 6.41
C PRO A 311 3.73 -5.29 5.79
N GLY A 312 2.82 -4.51 6.38
CA GLY A 312 1.46 -4.35 5.87
C GLY A 312 1.35 -3.58 4.54
N CYS A 313 2.39 -2.87 4.15
CA CYS A 313 2.52 -2.16 2.85
C CYS A 313 3.99 -1.84 2.58
N ASP A 314 4.28 -0.87 1.67
CA ASP A 314 5.61 -0.31 1.47
C ASP A 314 6.18 0.27 2.76
N MET A 315 7.44 -0.05 3.05
CA MET A 315 8.10 0.45 4.26
C MET A 315 8.35 1.95 4.17
N PRO A 316 7.95 2.75 5.19
CA PRO A 316 8.27 4.17 5.23
C PRO A 316 9.78 4.44 5.09
N PHE A 317 10.15 5.49 4.36
CA PHE A 317 11.54 5.90 4.14
C PHE A 317 12.37 5.95 5.44
N ALA A 318 11.80 6.54 6.48
CA ALA A 318 12.51 6.85 7.72
C ALA A 318 12.64 5.67 8.71
N VAL A 319 12.07 4.47 8.42
CA VAL A 319 12.18 3.30 9.31
C VAL A 319 13.63 3.09 9.79
N PRO A 320 13.86 2.92 11.10
CA PRO A 320 15.18 2.62 11.64
C PRO A 320 15.68 1.26 11.12
N VAL A 321 16.92 1.22 10.65
CA VAL A 321 17.56 -0.01 10.14
C VAL A 321 17.57 -1.11 11.21
N GLU A 322 17.77 -0.74 12.47
CA GLU A 322 17.84 -1.69 13.59
C GLU A 322 16.47 -2.37 13.86
N ASN A 323 15.36 -1.70 13.60
CA ASN A 323 14.04 -2.30 13.71
C ASN A 323 13.85 -3.44 12.70
N VAL A 324 14.26 -3.22 11.44
CA VAL A 324 14.19 -4.25 10.40
C VAL A 324 15.16 -5.40 10.66
N LYS A 325 16.37 -5.09 11.15
CA LYS A 325 17.35 -6.13 11.56
C LYS A 325 16.84 -6.97 12.73
N ALA A 326 16.07 -6.38 13.65
CA ALA A 326 15.48 -7.11 14.77
C ALA A 326 14.49 -8.19 14.26
N ILE A 327 13.62 -7.83 13.30
CA ILE A 327 12.73 -8.79 12.62
C ILE A 327 13.55 -9.87 11.91
N THR A 328 14.59 -9.47 11.17
CA THR A 328 15.48 -10.41 10.48
C THR A 328 16.09 -11.43 11.43
N SER A 329 16.66 -10.96 12.53
CA SER A 329 17.28 -11.85 13.55
C SER A 329 16.27 -12.83 14.14
N LEU A 330 15.05 -12.37 14.43
CA LEU A 330 13.96 -13.25 14.90
C LEU A 330 13.67 -14.35 13.89
N VAL A 331 13.47 -13.99 12.61
CA VAL A 331 13.10 -14.94 11.54
C VAL A 331 14.20 -15.97 11.29
N HIS A 332 15.47 -15.56 11.40
CA HIS A 332 16.61 -16.46 11.21
C HIS A 332 17.00 -17.24 12.48
N GLY A 333 16.32 -16.99 13.62
CA GLY A 333 16.65 -17.62 14.90
C GLY A 333 18.01 -17.16 15.45
N GLU A 334 18.50 -16.00 15.03
CA GLU A 334 19.73 -15.40 15.53
C GLU A 334 19.41 -14.68 16.85
N VAL A 335 20.12 -15.02 17.94
CA VAL A 335 19.99 -14.30 19.21
C VAL A 335 20.80 -13.01 19.08
N ALA A 336 20.14 -11.91 18.78
CA ALA A 336 20.77 -10.59 18.82
C ALA A 336 20.48 -9.92 20.16
N GLU A 337 21.51 -9.47 20.86
CA GLU A 337 21.34 -8.51 21.93
C GLU A 337 21.06 -7.14 21.31
N PHE A 338 19.78 -6.83 21.16
CA PHE A 338 19.38 -5.46 20.84
C PHE A 338 19.49 -4.64 22.13
N MET A 339 20.23 -3.52 22.06
CA MET A 339 20.23 -2.55 23.16
C MET A 339 18.79 -2.16 23.47
N GLU A 340 18.41 -2.17 24.74
CA GLU A 340 17.13 -1.61 25.18
C GLU A 340 17.04 -0.15 24.66
N SER A 341 16.27 0.06 23.61
CA SER A 341 15.92 1.38 23.12
C SER A 341 14.46 1.63 23.45
N THR A 342 14.19 2.79 24.00
CA THR A 342 12.82 3.25 24.24
C THR A 342 12.11 3.48 22.91
N SER A 343 10.79 3.33 22.90
CA SER A 343 9.96 3.73 21.74
C SER A 343 10.19 5.22 21.43
N ALA A 344 10.24 5.56 20.16
CA ALA A 344 10.36 6.95 19.75
C ALA A 344 9.14 7.81 20.13
N LEU A 345 8.07 7.19 20.60
CA LEU A 345 6.86 7.84 21.11
C LEU A 345 6.89 8.08 22.62
N ASP A 346 7.85 7.48 23.36
CA ASP A 346 7.93 7.59 24.80
C ASP A 346 8.20 9.05 25.22
N GLY A 347 7.41 9.53 26.17
CA GLY A 347 7.52 10.89 26.71
C GLY A 347 6.94 12.00 25.82
N ILE A 348 6.30 11.68 24.70
CA ILE A 348 5.58 12.65 23.89
C ILE A 348 4.20 12.89 24.47
N GLU A 349 3.95 14.13 24.91
CA GLU A 349 2.66 14.57 25.38
C GLU A 349 1.99 15.43 24.31
N VAL A 350 0.75 15.07 23.95
CA VAL A 350 -0.10 15.83 23.03
C VAL A 350 -1.44 16.06 23.70
N GLU A 351 -1.93 17.28 23.72
CA GLU A 351 -3.27 17.60 24.21
C GLU A 351 -4.27 17.57 23.07
N LEU A 352 -5.43 16.92 23.29
CA LEU A 352 -6.54 17.01 22.35
C LEU A 352 -7.23 18.37 22.51
N PRO A 353 -7.76 18.95 21.41
CA PRO A 353 -8.57 20.16 21.50
C PRO A 353 -9.75 20.00 22.47
N ASP A 354 -10.12 21.08 23.14
CA ASP A 354 -11.41 21.10 23.87
C ASP A 354 -12.54 21.28 22.85
N TYR A 355 -12.98 20.16 22.28
CA TYR A 355 -14.02 20.12 21.26
C TYR A 355 -15.35 20.72 21.74
N LYS A 356 -15.62 20.69 23.05
CA LYS A 356 -16.88 21.22 23.62
C LYS A 356 -16.83 22.72 23.86
N ALA A 357 -15.66 23.25 24.23
CA ALA A 357 -15.48 24.67 24.46
C ALA A 357 -15.21 25.48 23.18
N SER A 358 -14.86 24.80 22.09
CA SER A 358 -14.62 25.49 20.80
C SER A 358 -15.92 26.05 20.22
N ASP A 359 -15.88 27.30 19.78
CA ASP A 359 -16.96 27.94 19.03
C ASP A 359 -17.01 27.55 17.55
N ARG A 360 -15.99 26.82 17.08
CA ARG A 360 -15.88 26.29 15.71
C ARG A 360 -15.92 24.78 15.74
N VAL A 361 -16.47 24.19 14.69
CA VAL A 361 -16.35 22.75 14.44
C VAL A 361 -14.90 22.43 14.13
N ILE A 362 -14.34 21.43 14.78
CA ILE A 362 -12.96 20.96 14.56
C ILE A 362 -13.04 19.63 13.82
N VAL A 363 -12.42 19.59 12.65
CA VAL A 363 -12.30 18.38 11.83
C VAL A 363 -10.84 17.92 11.84
N ASP A 364 -10.58 16.77 12.44
CA ASP A 364 -9.27 16.13 12.45
C ASP A 364 -9.23 15.02 11.42
N VAL A 365 -8.30 15.09 10.47
CA VAL A 365 -8.12 14.09 9.42
C VAL A 365 -6.81 13.36 9.68
N ILE A 366 -6.91 12.12 10.11
CA ILE A 366 -5.74 11.29 10.39
C ILE A 366 -5.35 10.56 9.11
N THR A 367 -4.15 10.81 8.62
CA THR A 367 -3.66 10.26 7.34
C THR A 367 -2.27 9.66 7.50
N LEU A 368 -1.85 8.79 6.57
CA LEU A 368 -0.43 8.45 6.45
C LEU A 368 0.36 9.71 6.05
N ASP A 369 0.06 10.25 4.90
CA ASP A 369 0.49 11.55 4.35
C ASP A 369 -0.27 11.76 3.04
N SER A 370 -1.14 12.78 2.98
CA SER A 370 -1.93 13.07 1.77
C SER A 370 -1.07 13.46 0.55
N SER A 371 0.20 13.75 0.75
CA SER A 371 1.11 14.06 -0.35
C SER A 371 1.65 12.83 -1.08
N SER A 372 1.42 11.61 -0.56
CA SER A 372 2.01 10.37 -1.09
C SER A 372 1.13 9.14 -1.00
N CYS A 373 0.02 9.23 -0.26
CA CYS A 373 -0.93 8.14 -0.06
C CYS A 373 -2.22 8.49 -0.82
N ALA A 374 -2.55 7.77 -1.88
CA ALA A 374 -3.71 8.08 -2.71
C ALA A 374 -5.05 8.12 -1.92
N PRO A 375 -5.42 7.13 -1.09
CA PRO A 375 -6.64 7.24 -0.28
C PRO A 375 -6.64 8.45 0.66
N CYS A 376 -5.47 8.81 1.22
CA CYS A 376 -5.32 9.97 2.10
C CYS A 376 -5.48 11.29 1.34
N GLN A 377 -4.91 11.35 0.13
CA GLN A 377 -5.03 12.52 -0.75
C GLN A 377 -6.50 12.79 -1.08
N TYR A 378 -7.21 11.80 -1.57
CA TYR A 378 -8.62 11.94 -1.95
C TYR A 378 -9.52 12.28 -0.75
N MET A 379 -9.25 11.68 0.42
CA MET A 379 -9.99 12.05 1.64
C MET A 379 -9.75 13.51 2.02
N MET A 380 -8.51 13.99 1.95
CA MET A 380 -8.18 15.40 2.21
C MET A 380 -8.80 16.34 1.19
N GLU A 381 -8.84 15.97 -0.08
CA GLU A 381 -9.50 16.74 -1.14
C GLU A 381 -10.99 16.87 -0.88
N ALA A 382 -11.67 15.76 -0.55
CA ALA A 382 -13.08 15.77 -0.18
C ALA A 382 -13.38 16.67 1.03
N VAL A 383 -12.53 16.62 2.07
CA VAL A 383 -12.67 17.50 3.25
C VAL A 383 -12.47 18.97 2.88
N LYS A 384 -11.43 19.28 2.10
CA LYS A 384 -11.15 20.66 1.66
C LYS A 384 -12.32 21.25 0.88
N GLU A 385 -12.84 20.50 -0.08
CA GLU A 385 -13.98 20.94 -0.88
C GLU A 385 -15.25 21.12 -0.03
N ALA A 386 -15.56 20.14 0.82
CA ALA A 386 -16.74 20.18 1.68
C ALA A 386 -16.68 21.31 2.72
N ALA A 387 -15.47 21.72 3.16
CA ALA A 387 -15.29 22.76 4.15
C ALA A 387 -15.49 24.19 3.61
N VAL A 388 -15.39 24.40 2.29
CA VAL A 388 -15.48 25.75 1.67
C VAL A 388 -16.69 26.55 2.14
N PRO A 389 -17.94 26.03 2.18
CA PRO A 389 -19.11 26.79 2.62
C PRO A 389 -19.12 27.13 4.12
N PHE A 390 -18.21 26.55 4.92
CA PHE A 390 -18.18 26.64 6.39
C PHE A 390 -16.88 27.26 6.92
N ALA A 391 -16.11 27.96 6.09
CA ALA A 391 -14.78 28.47 6.43
C ALA A 391 -14.73 29.39 7.66
N ASP A 392 -15.82 30.09 8.00
CA ASP A 392 -15.99 30.92 9.18
C ASP A 392 -16.42 30.16 10.45
N LYS A 393 -16.93 28.91 10.32
CA LYS A 393 -17.50 28.10 11.39
C LYS A 393 -16.79 26.77 11.63
N LEU A 394 -15.86 26.40 10.75
CA LEU A 394 -15.17 25.12 10.78
C LEU A 394 -13.68 25.32 10.55
N THR A 395 -12.88 24.52 11.24
CA THR A 395 -11.45 24.35 10.96
C THR A 395 -11.16 22.88 10.69
N TYR A 396 -10.23 22.60 9.79
CA TYR A 396 -9.75 21.24 9.58
C TYR A 396 -8.23 21.17 9.67
N THR A 397 -7.72 20.07 10.21
CA THR A 397 -6.29 19.80 10.36
C THR A 397 -5.98 18.39 9.87
N GLU A 398 -4.93 18.26 9.05
CA GLU A 398 -4.37 16.96 8.71
C GLU A 398 -3.32 16.56 9.75
N HIS A 399 -3.49 15.39 10.36
CA HIS A 399 -2.52 14.77 11.26
C HIS A 399 -1.85 13.62 10.51
N LYS A 400 -0.61 13.85 10.08
CA LYS A 400 0.18 12.88 9.32
C LYS A 400 0.87 11.94 10.28
N ILE A 401 0.55 10.65 10.26
CA ILE A 401 1.10 9.67 11.21
C ILE A 401 2.59 9.34 10.99
N LYS A 402 3.24 9.94 10.02
CA LYS A 402 4.70 9.97 9.94
C LYS A 402 5.34 10.90 10.97
N ASP A 403 4.57 11.81 11.58
CA ASP A 403 5.00 12.69 12.64
C ASP A 403 4.59 12.10 14.00
N LYS A 404 5.51 12.07 14.95
CA LYS A 404 5.33 11.39 16.25
C LYS A 404 4.15 11.92 17.06
N GLU A 405 4.01 13.25 17.08
CA GLU A 405 2.92 13.93 17.75
C GLU A 405 1.57 13.56 17.14
N SER A 406 1.50 13.41 15.82
CA SER A 406 0.28 12.96 15.11
C SER A 406 -0.07 11.51 15.45
N VAL A 407 0.92 10.63 15.65
CA VAL A 407 0.65 9.26 16.12
C VAL A 407 0.09 9.27 17.54
N VAL A 408 0.69 10.03 18.45
CA VAL A 408 0.18 10.15 19.83
C VAL A 408 -1.22 10.76 19.84
N PHE A 409 -1.49 11.76 19.00
CA PHE A 409 -2.81 12.35 18.80
C PHE A 409 -3.82 11.30 18.34
N MET A 410 -3.49 10.53 17.31
CA MET A 410 -4.30 9.43 16.77
C MET A 410 -4.65 8.42 17.87
N LEU A 411 -3.66 7.98 18.66
CA LEU A 411 -3.85 7.02 19.73
C LEU A 411 -4.79 7.57 20.84
N LYS A 412 -4.64 8.86 21.20
CA LYS A 412 -5.51 9.53 22.19
C LYS A 412 -6.95 9.68 21.70
N LEU A 413 -7.17 9.89 20.40
CA LEU A 413 -8.52 9.89 19.79
C LEU A 413 -9.13 8.48 19.70
N GLY A 414 -8.35 7.42 19.92
CA GLY A 414 -8.82 6.03 19.75
C GLY A 414 -8.96 5.61 18.29
N VAL A 415 -8.37 6.35 17.36
CA VAL A 415 -8.34 5.99 15.92
C VAL A 415 -7.38 4.83 15.72
N GLN A 416 -7.85 3.78 15.05
CA GLN A 416 -7.08 2.56 14.81
C GLN A 416 -6.71 2.37 13.33
N ASN A 417 -7.45 2.99 12.44
CA ASN A 417 -7.28 2.83 10.99
C ASN A 417 -7.16 4.19 10.31
N ILE A 418 -6.46 4.24 9.17
CA ILE A 418 -6.26 5.44 8.36
C ILE A 418 -6.62 5.17 6.89
N PRO A 419 -6.97 6.20 6.12
CA PRO A 419 -7.30 7.55 6.60
C PRO A 419 -8.61 7.59 7.39
N THR A 420 -8.73 8.50 8.35
CA THR A 420 -9.94 8.65 9.19
C THR A 420 -10.29 10.13 9.36
N ILE A 421 -11.58 10.45 9.26
CA ILE A 421 -12.13 11.77 9.60
C ILE A 421 -12.79 11.71 10.96
N CYS A 422 -12.38 12.61 11.85
CA CYS A 422 -13.05 12.87 13.11
C CYS A 422 -13.69 14.28 13.06
N ILE A 423 -14.92 14.42 13.58
CA ILE A 423 -15.62 15.68 13.68
C ILE A 423 -15.90 15.94 15.16
N ASP A 424 -15.36 17.02 15.70
CA ASP A 424 -15.42 17.38 17.12
C ASP A 424 -15.02 16.20 18.05
N GLY A 425 -13.95 15.49 17.68
CA GLY A 425 -13.42 14.34 18.44
C GLY A 425 -14.17 13.04 18.23
N GLU A 426 -15.28 13.02 17.48
CA GLU A 426 -16.00 11.79 17.16
C GLU A 426 -15.52 11.18 15.84
N ILE A 427 -15.17 9.90 15.86
CA ILE A 427 -14.78 9.15 14.65
C ILE A 427 -15.98 8.99 13.73
N ARG A 428 -15.90 9.48 12.48
CA ARG A 428 -17.01 9.47 11.53
C ARG A 428 -16.75 8.57 10.32
N HIS A 429 -15.66 8.79 9.58
CA HIS A 429 -15.33 8.03 8.39
C HIS A 429 -13.99 7.34 8.58
N VAL A 430 -13.99 6.01 8.52
CA VAL A 430 -12.81 5.17 8.75
C VAL A 430 -12.47 4.42 7.47
N SER A 431 -11.32 4.73 6.89
CA SER A 431 -10.77 4.06 5.70
C SER A 431 -11.71 4.06 4.47
N ILE A 432 -12.70 4.93 4.42
CA ILE A 432 -13.63 5.11 3.30
C ILE A 432 -13.68 6.59 2.98
N ILE A 433 -13.47 6.95 1.72
CA ILE A 433 -13.57 8.33 1.24
C ILE A 433 -15.06 8.67 1.13
N PRO A 434 -15.58 9.61 1.93
CA PRO A 434 -16.98 10.00 1.84
C PRO A 434 -17.22 10.91 0.62
N ALA A 435 -18.44 10.87 0.08
CA ALA A 435 -18.86 11.85 -0.92
C ALA A 435 -18.84 13.27 -0.33
N VAL A 436 -18.45 14.24 -1.11
CA VAL A 436 -18.36 15.65 -0.71
C VAL A 436 -19.70 16.16 -0.14
N GLU A 437 -20.82 15.80 -0.76
CA GLU A 437 -22.16 16.21 -0.29
C GLU A 437 -22.51 15.61 1.07
N THR A 438 -22.09 14.36 1.35
CA THR A 438 -22.25 13.74 2.68
C THR A 438 -21.49 14.54 3.75
N LEU A 439 -20.25 14.91 3.46
CA LEU A 439 -19.47 15.75 4.37
C LEU A 439 -20.08 17.14 4.57
N LYS A 440 -20.59 17.77 3.50
CA LYS A 440 -21.28 19.06 3.61
C LYS A 440 -22.49 19.00 4.55
N GLU A 441 -23.29 17.93 4.45
CA GLU A 441 -24.42 17.71 5.36
C GLU A 441 -23.99 17.51 6.81
N GLU A 442 -22.95 16.72 7.04
CA GLU A 442 -22.41 16.48 8.39
C GLU A 442 -21.79 17.75 8.99
N PHE A 443 -21.01 18.49 8.23
CA PHE A 443 -20.43 19.78 8.65
C PHE A 443 -21.52 20.80 8.99
N LYS A 444 -22.58 20.84 8.19
CA LYS A 444 -23.74 21.71 8.47
C LYS A 444 -24.40 21.34 9.79
N ARG A 445 -24.67 20.04 10.03
CA ARG A 445 -25.27 19.56 11.29
C ARG A 445 -24.38 19.89 12.50
N ALA A 446 -23.07 19.67 12.38
CA ALA A 446 -22.12 20.00 13.44
C ALA A 446 -22.07 21.51 13.72
N CYS A 447 -22.02 22.36 12.68
CA CYS A 447 -22.06 23.82 12.83
C CYS A 447 -23.39 24.35 13.42
N ASP A 448 -24.51 23.69 13.12
CA ASP A 448 -25.82 24.05 13.68
C ASP A 448 -25.95 23.62 15.15
N ALA A 449 -25.25 22.58 15.57
CA ALA A 449 -25.22 22.10 16.95
C ALA A 449 -24.38 22.98 17.90
N LYS A 450 -23.43 23.79 17.36
CA LYS A 450 -22.58 24.73 18.13
C LYS A 450 -23.20 26.12 18.32
N LYS A 451 -24.43 26.31 17.90
CA LYS A 451 -25.21 27.53 18.18
C LYS A 451 -25.93 27.42 19.53
#